data_a4e313063c08d854e78a1725c410bf71
#
_entry.id   a4e313063c08d854e78a1725c410bf71
#
_cell.length_a   1.000
_cell.length_b   1.000
_cell.length_c   1.000
_cell.angle_alpha   90.00
_cell.angle_beta   90.00
_cell.angle_gamma   90.00
#
_symmetry.space_group_name_H-M   'P 1'
#
loop_
_entity.id
_entity.type
_entity.pdbx_description
1 polymer ?
#
loop_
_entity_poly.entity_id
_entity_poly.type
_entity_poly.pdbx_seq_one_letter_code
_entity_poly.pdbx_strand_id
1 'polypeptide(L)'
;LMLAWMNRTAVEKTLETGRMTYFSRSRNELWVKGLTSGNHQQLVEARIDCDGDALLCRVIQEGSACHTGRHSCFYLKANPANQQVYLSACSES
;
A
#
# COMPACT_ATOMS: atom_id res chain seq x y z
N LEU A 1 2.07 1.78 -6.07
CA LEU A 1 1.48 2.69 -5.07
C LEU A 1 0.18 2.11 -4.53
N MET A 2 0.03 2.09 -3.24
CA MET A 2 -1.20 1.62 -2.60
C MET A 2 -1.44 2.36 -1.29
N LEU A 3 -2.64 2.25 -0.76
CA LEU A 3 -3.02 2.80 0.54
C LEU A 3 -3.68 1.69 1.36
N ALA A 4 -3.33 1.58 2.63
CA ALA A 4 -3.90 0.58 3.52
C ALA A 4 -3.91 1.08 4.95
N TRP A 5 -4.67 0.39 5.80
CA TRP A 5 -4.75 0.72 7.21
C TRP A 5 -3.69 -0.02 8.01
N MET A 6 -3.21 0.62 9.07
CA MET A 6 -2.31 0.02 10.04
C MET A 6 -2.79 0.40 11.44
N ASN A 7 -2.88 -0.59 12.32
CA ASN A 7 -3.00 -0.31 13.75
C ASN A 7 -1.60 -0.33 14.38
N ARG A 8 -1.50 -0.09 15.68
CA ARG A 8 -0.22 -0.09 16.39
C ARG A 8 0.55 -1.40 16.19
N THR A 9 -0.13 -2.53 16.31
CA THR A 9 0.49 -3.86 16.14
C THR A 9 1.03 -4.05 14.72
N ALA A 10 0.31 -3.57 13.70
CA ALA A 10 0.77 -3.62 12.31
C ALA A 10 2.05 -2.82 12.12
N VAL A 11 2.14 -1.63 12.71
CA VAL A 11 3.35 -0.80 12.66
C VAL A 11 4.51 -1.51 13.35
N GLU A 12 4.29 -2.03 14.55
CA GLU A 12 5.32 -2.77 15.29
C GLU A 12 5.84 -3.97 14.50
N LYS A 13 4.95 -4.76 13.90
CA LYS A 13 5.33 -5.91 13.08
C LYS A 13 6.10 -5.50 11.83
N THR A 14 5.70 -4.43 11.18
CA THR A 14 6.41 -3.90 10.01
C THR A 14 7.84 -3.51 10.36
N LEU A 15 8.02 -2.78 11.46
CA LEU A 15 9.35 -2.35 11.90
C LEU A 15 10.21 -3.53 12.37
N GLU A 16 9.61 -4.52 13.00
CA GLU A 16 10.31 -5.71 13.48
C GLU A 16 10.78 -6.60 12.34
N THR A 17 9.93 -6.86 11.36
CA THR A 17 10.20 -7.84 10.30
C THR A 17 10.78 -7.23 9.04
N GLY A 18 10.61 -5.94 8.82
CA GLY A 18 10.96 -5.27 7.56
C GLY A 18 9.97 -5.54 6.43
N ARG A 19 8.90 -6.29 6.69
CA ARG A 19 7.86 -6.59 5.70
C ARG A 19 6.59 -5.81 6.05
N MET A 20 5.99 -5.18 5.03
CA MET A 20 4.79 -4.38 5.25
C MET A 20 3.65 -5.27 5.74
N THR A 21 3.15 -4.91 6.91
CA THR A 21 2.04 -5.57 7.59
C THR A 21 0.96 -4.54 7.80
N TYR A 22 -0.25 -4.89 7.40
CA TYR A 22 -1.40 -3.99 7.43
C TYR A 22 -2.48 -4.53 8.36
N PHE A 23 -3.50 -3.71 8.59
CA PHE A 23 -4.64 -4.08 9.39
C PHE A 23 -5.92 -4.05 8.55
N SER A 24 -6.64 -5.16 8.51
CA SER A 24 -7.94 -5.23 7.85
C SER A 24 -9.03 -4.78 8.82
N ARG A 25 -9.64 -3.64 8.54
CA ARG A 25 -10.72 -3.10 9.37
C ARG A 25 -11.99 -3.96 9.30
N SER A 26 -12.29 -4.48 8.12
CA SER A 26 -13.49 -5.30 7.92
C SER A 26 -13.39 -6.67 8.59
N ARG A 27 -12.20 -7.25 8.62
CA ARG A 27 -11.96 -8.56 9.23
C ARG A 27 -11.38 -8.47 10.64
N ASN A 28 -11.02 -7.26 11.08
CA ASN A 28 -10.40 -6.99 12.38
C ASN A 28 -9.18 -7.88 12.64
N GLU A 29 -8.29 -7.97 11.63
CA GLU A 29 -7.11 -8.81 11.72
C GLU A 29 -5.91 -8.20 10.98
N LEU A 30 -4.71 -8.61 11.37
CA LEU A 30 -3.47 -8.26 10.68
C LEU A 30 -3.33 -9.09 9.40
N TRP A 31 -2.69 -8.51 8.40
CA TRP A 31 -2.28 -9.26 7.21
C TRP A 31 -0.93 -8.76 6.70
N VAL A 32 -0.07 -9.70 6.35
CA VAL A 32 1.25 -9.40 5.77
C VAL A 32 1.11 -9.34 4.26
N LYS A 33 1.53 -8.24 3.67
CA LYS A 33 1.45 -8.06 2.22
C LYS A 33 2.28 -9.14 1.53
N GLY A 34 1.65 -9.90 0.67
CA GLY A 34 2.31 -10.93 -0.14
C GLY A 34 2.48 -12.27 0.53
N LEU A 35 1.96 -12.48 1.74
CA LEU A 35 2.11 -13.75 2.44
C LEU A 35 1.57 -14.92 1.63
N THR A 36 0.44 -14.73 0.96
CA THR A 36 -0.19 -15.75 0.10
C THR A 36 0.18 -15.58 -1.37
N SER A 37 0.17 -14.35 -1.87
CA SER A 37 0.38 -14.05 -3.29
C SER A 37 1.85 -14.02 -3.72
N GLY A 38 2.78 -13.88 -2.79
CA GLY A 38 4.19 -13.66 -3.07
C GLY A 38 4.56 -12.22 -3.42
N ASN A 39 3.58 -11.32 -3.48
CA ASN A 39 3.80 -9.90 -3.81
C ASN A 39 4.19 -9.10 -2.57
N HIS A 40 5.35 -9.45 -2.01
CA HIS A 40 5.86 -8.84 -0.78
C HIS A 40 6.26 -7.38 -0.97
N GLN A 41 6.23 -6.64 0.13
CA GLN A 41 6.75 -5.28 0.20
C GLN A 41 7.76 -5.21 1.34
N GLN A 42 9.02 -4.96 0.98
CA GLN A 42 10.09 -4.79 1.94
C GLN A 42 10.25 -3.30 2.28
N LEU A 43 10.17 -2.97 3.55
CA LEU A 43 10.31 -1.59 4.01
C LEU A 43 11.75 -1.10 3.80
N VAL A 44 11.90 0.05 3.13
CA VAL A 44 13.17 0.75 2.96
C VAL A 44 13.22 1.95 3.88
N GLU A 45 12.15 2.73 3.94
CA GLU A 45 12.08 3.97 4.71
C GLU A 45 10.63 4.22 5.13
N ALA A 46 10.44 4.69 6.34
CA ALA A 46 9.14 5.11 6.84
C ALA A 46 9.23 6.55 7.34
N ARG A 47 8.26 7.36 6.95
CA ARG A 47 8.12 8.74 7.43
C ARG A 47 6.75 8.90 8.06
N ILE A 48 6.71 9.67 9.14
CA ILE A 48 5.48 9.97 9.87
C ILE A 48 5.10 11.41 9.54
N ASP A 49 3.83 11.66 9.28
CA ASP A 49 3.39 13.01 8.98
C ASP A 49 3.34 13.90 10.23
N CYS A 50 3.06 15.19 10.06
CA CYS A 50 3.24 16.18 11.11
C CYS A 50 2.33 16.00 12.33
N ASP A 51 1.16 15.39 12.18
CA ASP A 51 0.26 15.11 13.29
C ASP A 51 0.26 13.65 13.76
N GLY A 52 1.13 12.82 13.15
CA GLY A 52 1.41 11.49 13.65
C GLY A 52 0.34 10.44 13.35
N ASP A 53 -0.53 10.68 12.37
CA ASP A 53 -1.63 9.77 12.07
C ASP A 53 -1.49 9.05 10.72
N ALA A 54 -0.43 9.33 9.96
CA ALA A 54 -0.17 8.67 8.67
C ALA A 54 1.30 8.34 8.53
N LEU A 55 1.57 7.23 7.84
CA LEU A 55 2.92 6.80 7.50
C LEU A 55 3.07 6.79 5.98
N LEU A 56 4.17 7.38 5.53
CA LEU A 56 4.60 7.25 4.14
C LEU A 56 5.75 6.27 4.08
N CYS A 57 5.53 5.12 3.49
CA CYS A 57 6.52 4.06 3.43
C CYS A 57 7.05 3.89 2.02
N ARG A 58 8.37 3.92 1.88
CA ARG A 58 9.05 3.51 0.66
C ARG A 58 9.41 2.04 0.80
N VAL A 59 9.06 1.25 -0.24
CA VAL A 59 9.22 -0.20 -0.19
C VAL A 59 9.85 -0.71 -1.49
N ILE A 60 10.50 -1.86 -1.39
CA ILE A 60 10.84 -2.68 -2.55
C ILE A 60 9.67 -3.61 -2.77
N GLN A 61 9.01 -3.47 -3.92
CA GLN A 61 7.83 -4.24 -4.28
C GLN A 61 8.22 -5.45 -5.12
N GLU A 62 7.89 -6.64 -4.64
CA GLU A 62 7.99 -7.87 -5.42
C GLU A 62 6.61 -8.17 -6.02
N GLY A 63 6.54 -8.21 -7.36
CA GLY A 63 5.27 -8.37 -8.07
C GLY A 63 4.44 -7.10 -8.09
N SER A 64 3.12 -7.26 -8.13
CA SER A 64 2.19 -6.14 -8.21
C SER A 64 1.69 -5.71 -6.83
N ALA A 65 1.47 -4.41 -6.64
CA ALA A 65 0.87 -3.90 -5.41
C ALA A 65 -0.64 -4.20 -5.36
N CYS A 66 -1.30 -4.11 -6.49
CA CYS A 66 -2.74 -4.29 -6.59
C CYS A 66 -3.11 -5.75 -6.85
N HIS A 67 -4.19 -6.21 -6.20
CA HIS A 67 -4.71 -7.58 -6.41
C HIS A 67 -5.18 -7.83 -7.85
N THR A 68 -5.39 -6.76 -8.64
CA THR A 68 -5.73 -6.87 -10.07
C THR A 68 -4.53 -7.21 -10.95
N GLY A 69 -3.33 -7.30 -10.36
CA GLY A 69 -2.08 -7.53 -11.10
C GLY A 69 -1.40 -6.24 -11.57
N ARG A 70 -1.97 -5.08 -11.32
CA ARG A 70 -1.37 -3.80 -11.69
C ARG A 70 -0.31 -3.39 -10.68
N HIS A 71 0.72 -2.68 -11.17
CA HIS A 71 1.82 -2.21 -10.33
C HIS A 71 1.34 -1.26 -9.23
N SER A 72 0.35 -0.44 -9.51
CA SER A 72 -0.25 0.50 -8.56
C SER A 72 -1.73 0.22 -8.39
N CYS A 73 -2.24 0.40 -7.16
CA CYS A 73 -3.67 0.41 -6.90
C CYS A 73 -4.35 1.68 -7.41
N PHE A 74 -3.57 2.72 -7.70
CA PHE A 74 -4.05 4.03 -8.16
C PHE A 74 -3.96 4.14 -9.68
N TYR A 75 -4.62 3.23 -10.39
CA TYR A 75 -4.57 3.13 -11.84
C TYR A 75 -5.71 3.85 -12.55
N LEU A 76 -6.68 4.34 -11.81
CA LEU A 76 -7.76 5.17 -12.36
C LEU A 76 -7.44 6.63 -12.12
N LYS A 77 -7.56 7.44 -13.17
CA LYS A 77 -7.35 8.88 -13.07
C LYS A 77 -8.69 9.61 -13.19
N ALA A 78 -8.85 10.65 -12.40
CA ALA A 78 -9.99 11.55 -12.51
C ALA A 78 -9.58 12.80 -13.28
N ASN A 79 -10.36 13.17 -14.29
CA ASN A 79 -10.15 14.39 -15.03
C ASN A 79 -10.97 15.51 -14.40
N PRO A 80 -10.34 16.53 -13.82
CA PRO A 80 -11.11 17.61 -13.17
C PRO A 80 -11.89 18.49 -14.11
N ALA A 81 -11.48 18.55 -15.39
CA ALA A 81 -12.16 19.41 -16.38
C ALA A 81 -13.54 18.87 -16.76
N ASN A 82 -13.68 17.56 -16.93
CA ASN A 82 -14.94 16.93 -17.34
C ASN A 82 -15.52 15.97 -16.31
N GLN A 83 -14.87 15.85 -15.14
CA GLN A 83 -15.29 15.00 -14.02
C GLN A 83 -15.43 13.52 -14.41
N GLN A 84 -14.65 13.06 -15.38
CA GLN A 84 -14.65 11.68 -15.82
C GLN A 84 -13.45 10.92 -15.22
N VAL A 85 -13.62 9.62 -15.03
CA VAL A 85 -12.57 8.71 -14.55
C VAL A 85 -12.15 7.82 -15.71
N TYR A 86 -10.85 7.62 -15.89
CA TYR A 86 -10.30 6.81 -16.96
C TYR A 86 -9.08 6.02 -16.48
N LEU A 87 -8.71 4.98 -17.23
CA LEU A 87 -7.53 4.20 -16.93
C LEU A 87 -6.26 4.98 -17.26
N SER A 88 -5.30 4.96 -16.33
CA SER A 88 -3.98 5.53 -16.59
C SER A 88 -3.15 4.58 -17.46
N ALA A 89 -2.08 5.11 -18.05
CA ALA A 89 -1.12 4.29 -18.79
C ALA A 89 -0.43 3.28 -17.88
N CYS A 90 -0.07 2.11 -18.41
CA CYS A 90 0.55 1.04 -17.62
C CYS A 90 1.88 1.44 -16.98
N SER A 91 2.60 2.38 -17.57
CA SER A 91 3.88 2.87 -17.06
C SER A 91 3.75 3.82 -15.88
N GLU A 92 2.55 4.26 -15.54
CA GLU A 92 2.30 5.14 -14.41
C GLU A 92 2.09 4.34 -13.13
N SER A 93 2.68 4.80 -12.05
CA SER A 93 2.59 4.15 -10.75
C SER A 93 2.18 5.10 -9.64
#